data_ad880e6e7dc95d9c8a2ccc72d0bdcd81
#
_entry.id   ad880e6e7dc95d9c8a2ccc72d0bdcd81
#
_cell.length_a   1.000
_cell.length_b   1.000
_cell.length_c   1.000
_cell.angle_alpha   90.00
_cell.angle_beta   90.00
_cell.angle_gamma   90.00
#
_symmetry.space_group_name_H-M   'P 1'
#
loop_
_entity.id
_entity.type
_entity.pdbx_description
1 polymer ?
#
loop_
_entity_poly.entity_id
_entity_poly.type
_entity_poly.pdbx_seq_one_letter_code
_entity_poly.pdbx_strand_id
1 'polypeptide(L)'
;MSDSEDQGVREIRIDPIVPTQSVLVATARGMRPKKDEDRIDRDNRSHVETCPFCRGNEERTPPEIKAYPDPKEWDIRIVPNLYPVLGDDEAKPNLALGLQQVIDGYGRHEVIIDNPNHGICVHEM
;
A
#
# COMPACT_ATOMS: atom_id res chain seq x y z
N MET A 1 -3.80 15.03 -19.41
CA MET A 1 -3.98 14.39 -19.04
C MET A 1 -3.68 13.89 -18.17
N SER A 2 -4.24 13.59 -17.93
CA SER A 2 -3.36 13.50 -16.86
C SER A 2 -3.65 12.29 -16.01
N ASP A 3 -2.66 11.82 -15.32
CA ASP A 3 -2.73 10.63 -14.50
C ASP A 3 -3.71 10.77 -13.33
N SER A 4 -4.16 11.99 -13.05
CA SER A 4 -5.09 12.26 -11.96
C SER A 4 -6.49 11.67 -12.18
N GLU A 5 -6.87 11.46 -13.41
CA GLU A 5 -8.17 10.89 -13.73
C GLU A 5 -8.26 9.40 -13.41
N ASP A 6 -7.13 8.74 -13.32
CA ASP A 6 -7.06 7.31 -13.15
C ASP A 6 -6.84 6.88 -11.70
N GLN A 7 -6.87 7.82 -10.77
CA GLN A 7 -6.69 7.49 -9.37
C GLN A 7 -7.92 6.82 -8.75
N GLY A 8 -9.04 6.87 -9.44
CA GLY A 8 -10.25 6.23 -8.98
C GLY A 8 -10.83 6.87 -7.72
N VAL A 9 -11.72 6.15 -7.09
CA VAL A 9 -12.38 6.58 -5.87
C VAL A 9 -11.61 6.08 -4.67
N ARG A 10 -11.37 6.98 -3.70
CA ARG A 10 -10.82 6.65 -2.38
C ARG A 10 -11.74 7.25 -1.33
N GLU A 11 -12.51 6.40 -0.67
CA GLU A 11 -13.55 6.82 0.25
C GLU A 11 -13.60 5.92 1.47
N ILE A 12 -14.07 6.49 2.57
CA ILE A 12 -14.46 5.74 3.75
C ILE A 12 -15.98 5.84 3.83
N ARG A 13 -16.67 4.70 3.70
CA ARG A 13 -18.12 4.65 3.80
C ARG A 13 -18.53 4.10 5.15
N ILE A 14 -19.35 4.87 5.85
CA ILE A 14 -19.82 4.51 7.19
C ILE A 14 -21.12 3.72 7.03
N ASP A 15 -21.21 2.58 7.73
CA ASP A 15 -22.41 1.75 7.71
C ASP A 15 -23.57 2.53 8.33
N PRO A 16 -24.70 2.70 7.60
CA PRO A 16 -25.83 3.48 8.12
C PRO A 16 -26.58 2.76 9.25
N ILE A 17 -26.40 1.45 9.40
CA ILE A 17 -27.07 0.67 10.44
C ILE A 17 -26.18 0.56 11.67
N VAL A 18 -24.88 0.31 11.48
CA VAL A 18 -23.90 0.20 12.56
C VAL A 18 -22.81 1.26 12.35
N PRO A 19 -23.00 2.50 12.83
CA PRO A 19 -22.09 3.61 12.51
C PRO A 19 -20.66 3.46 13.03
N THR A 20 -20.41 2.48 13.90
CA THR A 20 -19.05 2.16 14.34
C THR A 20 -18.28 1.33 13.32
N GLN A 21 -18.95 0.85 12.29
CA GLN A 21 -18.32 0.10 11.20
C GLN A 21 -18.15 0.99 9.97
N SER A 22 -17.03 0.82 9.29
CA SER A 22 -16.75 1.55 8.07
C SER A 22 -16.00 0.67 7.09
N VAL A 23 -16.04 1.05 5.81
CA VAL A 23 -15.38 0.32 4.73
C VAL A 23 -14.55 1.30 3.93
N LEU A 24 -13.30 0.92 3.67
CA LEU A 24 -12.43 1.64 2.74
C LEU A 24 -12.74 1.17 1.32
N VAL A 25 -13.01 2.13 0.44
CA VAL A 25 -13.22 1.87 -0.98
C VAL A 25 -12.11 2.55 -1.76
N ALA A 26 -11.30 1.76 -2.44
CA ALA A 26 -10.19 2.25 -3.24
C ALA A 26 -10.21 1.52 -4.58
N THR A 27 -10.89 2.10 -5.56
CA THR A 27 -11.13 1.43 -6.85
C THR A 27 -9.85 1.21 -7.64
N ALA A 28 -8.87 2.10 -7.50
CA ALA A 28 -7.59 1.94 -8.19
C ALA A 28 -6.81 0.70 -7.76
N ARG A 29 -7.12 0.14 -6.58
CA ARG A 29 -6.47 -1.10 -6.15
C ARG A 29 -6.88 -2.32 -6.98
N GLY A 30 -7.93 -2.21 -7.78
CA GLY A 30 -8.26 -3.24 -8.74
C GLY A 30 -7.19 -3.45 -9.80
N MET A 31 -6.36 -2.44 -10.04
CA MET A 31 -5.24 -2.52 -10.97
C MET A 31 -4.01 -3.20 -10.37
N ARG A 32 -4.03 -3.46 -9.06
CA ARG A 32 -2.91 -4.10 -8.36
C ARG A 32 -2.67 -5.50 -8.92
N PRO A 33 -1.43 -5.84 -9.30
CA PRO A 33 -1.12 -7.19 -9.75
C PRO A 33 -1.43 -8.21 -8.66
N LYS A 34 -2.11 -9.28 -9.05
CA LYS A 34 -2.40 -10.39 -8.15
C LYS A 34 -1.58 -11.60 -8.58
N LYS A 35 -1.03 -12.30 -7.61
CA LYS A 35 -0.41 -13.59 -7.87
C LYS A 35 -1.49 -14.66 -7.87
N ASP A 36 -1.35 -15.64 -8.74
CA ASP A 36 -2.20 -16.81 -8.69
C ASP A 36 -1.96 -17.52 -7.36
N GLU A 37 -3.05 -17.79 -6.66
CA GLU A 37 -2.98 -18.33 -5.30
C GLU A 37 -2.94 -19.85 -5.27
N ASP A 38 -2.37 -20.48 -6.29
CA ASP A 38 -2.11 -21.89 -6.19
C ASP A 38 -0.97 -22.09 -5.18
N ARG A 39 -1.18 -22.95 -4.27
CA ARG A 39 -0.28 -23.43 -3.23
C ARG A 39 1.09 -22.73 -3.17
N ILE A 40 1.24 -21.86 -2.19
CA ILE A 40 2.49 -21.13 -1.99
C ILE A 40 3.41 -21.95 -1.11
N ASP A 41 4.47 -22.52 -1.71
CA ASP A 41 5.59 -23.02 -0.94
C ASP A 41 6.43 -21.86 -0.46
N ARG A 42 7.00 -22.00 0.73
CA ARG A 42 7.85 -20.98 1.30
C ARG A 42 9.05 -20.72 0.40
N ASP A 43 9.24 -19.45 0.06
CA ASP A 43 10.40 -19.02 -0.72
C ASP A 43 11.56 -18.74 0.22
N ASN A 44 12.60 -19.58 0.15
CA ASN A 44 13.78 -19.46 1.02
C ASN A 44 14.94 -18.70 0.38
N ARG A 45 14.73 -18.13 -0.81
CA ARG A 45 15.78 -17.36 -1.46
C ARG A 45 16.06 -16.08 -0.67
N SER A 46 17.34 -15.76 -0.52
CA SER A 46 17.73 -14.52 0.18
C SER A 46 17.55 -13.28 -0.68
N HIS A 47 17.52 -13.44 -2.02
CA HIS A 47 17.39 -12.36 -2.96
C HIS A 47 16.66 -12.83 -4.21
N VAL A 48 15.76 -12.02 -4.71
CA VAL A 48 15.05 -12.27 -5.97
C VAL A 48 15.16 -11.01 -6.83
N GLU A 49 15.72 -11.15 -8.01
CA GLU A 49 15.98 -10.00 -8.89
C GLU A 49 14.72 -9.28 -9.34
N THR A 50 13.61 -9.99 -9.42
CA THR A 50 12.33 -9.41 -9.85
C THR A 50 11.47 -8.90 -8.70
N CYS A 51 11.88 -9.15 -7.45
CA CYS A 51 11.13 -8.70 -6.28
C CYS A 51 11.40 -7.21 -6.02
N PRO A 52 10.35 -6.36 -5.97
CA PRO A 52 10.57 -4.93 -5.75
C PRO A 52 11.06 -4.60 -4.35
N PHE A 53 10.94 -5.53 -3.41
CA PHE A 53 11.29 -5.30 -2.01
C PHE A 53 12.65 -5.85 -1.62
N CYS A 54 13.35 -6.50 -2.54
CA CYS A 54 14.72 -6.97 -2.27
C CYS A 54 15.72 -5.82 -2.42
N ARG A 55 16.75 -5.84 -1.56
CA ARG A 55 17.83 -4.85 -1.65
C ARG A 55 18.50 -4.92 -3.02
N GLY A 56 18.72 -3.76 -3.63
CA GLY A 56 19.23 -3.65 -4.98
C GLY A 56 18.16 -3.35 -6.02
N ASN A 57 16.88 -3.53 -5.67
CA ASN A 57 15.75 -3.31 -6.56
C ASN A 57 14.95 -2.06 -6.17
N GLU A 58 15.58 -1.09 -5.52
CA GLU A 58 14.93 0.12 -5.01
C GLU A 58 14.21 0.90 -6.10
N GLU A 59 14.68 0.82 -7.32
CA GLU A 59 14.06 1.50 -8.47
C GLU A 59 12.69 0.95 -8.85
N ARG A 60 12.36 -0.26 -8.37
CA ARG A 60 11.07 -0.90 -8.66
C ARG A 60 9.95 -0.44 -7.73
N THR A 61 10.28 0.35 -6.74
CA THR A 61 9.31 0.94 -5.82
C THR A 61 9.32 2.46 -5.98
N PRO A 62 8.27 3.17 -5.52
CA PRO A 62 8.37 4.63 -5.41
C PRO A 62 9.55 5.03 -4.52
N PRO A 63 10.05 6.26 -4.64
CA PRO A 63 11.16 6.71 -3.80
C PRO A 63 10.86 6.51 -2.32
N GLU A 64 11.85 6.03 -1.57
CA GLU A 64 11.65 5.75 -0.15
C GLU A 64 11.41 7.03 0.65
N ILE A 65 10.54 6.90 1.66
CA ILE A 65 10.33 7.92 2.67
C ILE A 65 11.51 7.92 3.63
N LYS A 66 11.96 6.74 4.02
CA LYS A 66 13.10 6.59 4.91
C LYS A 66 13.72 5.20 4.77
N ALA A 67 15.03 5.13 5.01
CA ALA A 67 15.76 3.88 5.02
C ALA A 67 16.79 3.92 6.15
N TYR A 68 16.94 2.81 6.87
CA TYR A 68 17.81 2.70 8.03
C TYR A 68 18.77 1.54 7.86
N PRO A 69 20.05 1.66 8.20
CA PRO A 69 20.76 2.89 8.61
C PRO A 69 21.10 3.80 7.43
N ASP A 70 21.08 3.30 6.21
CA ASP A 70 21.59 3.98 5.02
C ASP A 70 20.72 3.61 3.81
N PRO A 71 20.40 4.55 2.90
CA PRO A 71 19.63 4.23 1.70
C PRO A 71 20.22 3.16 0.79
N LYS A 72 21.52 2.94 0.85
CA LYS A 72 22.19 1.92 0.03
C LYS A 72 22.31 0.58 0.74
N GLU A 73 22.49 0.60 2.04
CA GLU A 73 22.67 -0.60 2.87
C GLU A 73 21.64 -0.63 3.99
N TRP A 74 20.38 -0.55 3.59
CA TRP A 74 19.28 -0.49 4.54
C TRP A 74 18.95 -1.88 5.11
N ASP A 75 18.53 -1.88 6.35
CA ASP A 75 17.93 -3.04 7.00
C ASP A 75 16.42 -2.90 7.07
N ILE A 76 15.95 -1.66 7.18
CA ILE A 76 14.53 -1.31 7.17
C ILE A 76 14.33 -0.19 6.15
N ARG A 77 13.33 -0.36 5.29
CA ARG A 77 13.02 0.64 4.27
C ARG A 77 11.53 0.91 4.27
N ILE A 78 11.16 2.19 4.26
CA ILE A 78 9.75 2.61 4.24
C ILE A 78 9.48 3.29 2.90
N VAL A 79 8.49 2.80 2.17
CA VAL A 79 8.11 3.33 0.86
C VAL A 79 6.61 3.59 0.81
N PRO A 80 6.15 4.56 0.00
CA PRO A 80 4.73 4.70 -0.25
C PRO A 80 4.20 3.46 -0.97
N ASN A 81 2.96 3.09 -0.70
CA ASN A 81 2.33 2.02 -1.46
C ASN A 81 2.00 2.52 -2.86
N LEU A 82 2.37 1.75 -3.89
CA LEU A 82 2.08 2.10 -5.27
C LEU A 82 0.56 2.09 -5.57
N TYR A 83 -0.18 1.26 -4.85
CA TYR A 83 -1.65 1.16 -4.98
C TYR A 83 -2.30 1.48 -3.64
N PRO A 84 -2.25 2.77 -3.20
CA PRO A 84 -2.70 3.12 -1.85
C PRO A 84 -4.21 3.10 -1.71
N VAL A 85 -4.68 2.78 -0.49
CA VAL A 85 -6.11 2.88 -0.15
C VAL A 85 -6.48 4.29 0.28
N LEU A 86 -5.49 5.10 0.68
CA LEU A 86 -5.66 6.50 1.05
C LEU A 86 -4.70 7.34 0.23
N GLY A 87 -5.06 8.58 -0.02
CA GLY A 87 -4.22 9.53 -0.73
C GLY A 87 -3.97 10.77 0.10
N ASP A 88 -2.88 11.46 -0.19
CA ASP A 88 -2.51 12.70 0.49
C ASP A 88 -2.82 13.95 -0.35
N ASP A 89 -3.68 13.79 -1.34
CA ASP A 89 -4.23 14.90 -2.09
C ASP A 89 -5.11 15.76 -1.18
N GLU A 90 -5.52 16.93 -1.67
CA GLU A 90 -6.41 17.79 -0.93
C GLU A 90 -7.69 17.06 -0.53
N ALA A 91 -8.00 17.07 0.77
CA ALA A 91 -9.18 16.40 1.28
C ALA A 91 -10.46 17.03 0.75
N LYS A 92 -11.38 16.19 0.30
CA LYS A 92 -12.70 16.62 -0.17
C LYS A 92 -13.67 16.70 1.00
N PRO A 93 -14.69 17.54 0.92
CA PRO A 93 -15.70 17.60 1.97
C PRO A 93 -16.42 16.25 2.15
N ASN A 94 -16.83 15.98 3.38
CA ASN A 94 -17.66 14.81 3.66
C ASN A 94 -18.99 14.95 2.93
N LEU A 95 -19.51 13.82 2.46
CA LEU A 95 -20.74 13.77 1.69
C LEU A 95 -21.74 12.85 2.37
N ALA A 96 -22.99 13.32 2.47
CA ALA A 96 -24.08 12.50 2.95
C ALA A 96 -25.00 12.15 1.78
N LEU A 97 -25.18 10.86 1.54
CA LEU A 97 -26.04 10.32 0.49
C LEU A 97 -27.17 9.53 1.13
N GLY A 98 -28.29 10.22 1.43
CA GLY A 98 -29.36 9.61 2.17
C GLY A 98 -28.91 9.24 3.58
N LEU A 99 -28.99 7.96 3.92
CA LEU A 99 -28.52 7.46 5.22
C LEU A 99 -27.01 7.17 5.24
N GLN A 100 -26.37 7.19 4.08
CA GLN A 100 -24.96 6.87 3.99
C GLN A 100 -24.10 8.12 4.15
N GLN A 101 -23.06 8.03 4.95
CA GLN A 101 -22.03 9.05 5.06
C GLN A 101 -20.76 8.58 4.35
N VAL A 102 -20.16 9.47 3.57
CA VAL A 102 -18.94 9.21 2.83
C VAL A 102 -17.89 10.23 3.25
N ILE A 103 -16.76 9.72 3.70
CA ILE A 103 -15.60 10.54 4.08
C ILE A 103 -14.53 10.34 3.02
N ASP A 104 -13.86 11.43 2.63
CA ASP A 104 -12.77 11.33 1.67
C ASP A 104 -11.65 10.44 2.22
N GLY A 105 -11.11 9.60 1.36
CA GLY A 105 -9.98 8.73 1.69
C GLY A 105 -8.67 9.50 1.71
N TYR A 106 -8.54 10.44 2.64
CA TYR A 106 -7.35 11.24 2.79
C TYR A 106 -6.42 10.63 3.84
N GLY A 107 -5.13 10.54 3.50
CA GLY A 107 -4.14 10.00 4.40
C GLY A 107 -2.98 9.38 3.64
N ARG A 108 -2.23 8.55 4.31
CA ARG A 108 -1.07 7.90 3.73
C ARG A 108 -1.16 6.39 3.89
N HIS A 109 -0.61 5.69 2.93
CA HIS A 109 -0.52 4.24 2.95
C HIS A 109 0.92 3.88 2.58
N GLU A 110 1.65 3.35 3.55
CA GLU A 110 3.07 3.07 3.41
C GLU A 110 3.35 1.57 3.60
N VAL A 111 4.43 1.12 2.99
CA VAL A 111 4.92 -0.24 3.15
C VAL A 111 6.24 -0.19 3.90
N ILE A 112 6.33 -0.95 4.98
CA ILE A 112 7.55 -1.08 5.76
C ILE A 112 8.20 -2.40 5.38
N ILE A 113 9.38 -2.33 4.76
CA ILE A 113 10.17 -3.49 4.41
C ILE A 113 11.09 -3.74 5.59
N ASP A 114 10.79 -4.76 6.35
CA ASP A 114 11.38 -5.01 7.66
C ASP A 114 12.69 -5.81 7.61
N ASN A 115 13.03 -6.36 6.46
CA ASN A 115 14.28 -7.10 6.29
C ASN A 115 14.63 -7.18 4.79
N PRO A 116 15.90 -6.97 4.43
CA PRO A 116 16.33 -7.09 3.04
C PRO A 116 16.42 -8.53 2.54
N ASN A 117 16.39 -9.50 3.43
CA ASN A 117 16.43 -10.91 3.04
C ASN A 117 15.04 -11.39 2.63
N HIS A 118 14.92 -11.84 1.40
CA HIS A 118 13.65 -12.22 0.80
C HIS A 118 12.93 -13.36 1.54
N GLY A 119 13.68 -14.30 2.09
CA GLY A 119 13.14 -15.53 2.68
C GLY A 119 12.91 -15.49 4.19
N ILE A 120 13.12 -14.36 4.86
CA ILE A 120 13.02 -14.26 6.31
C ILE A 120 11.68 -13.68 6.73
N CYS A 121 11.00 -14.35 7.65
CA CYS A 121 9.77 -13.85 8.28
C CYS A 121 10.08 -13.09 9.56
N VAL A 122 9.13 -12.26 10.01
CA VAL A 122 9.30 -11.42 11.19
C VAL A 122 9.74 -12.22 12.42
N HIS A 123 9.18 -13.39 12.62
CA HIS A 123 9.51 -14.23 13.79
C HIS A 123 10.91 -14.86 13.71
N GLU A 124 11.60 -14.71 12.62
CA GLU A 124 12.96 -15.24 12.41
C GLU A 124 14.04 -14.15 12.51
N MET A 125 13.62 -12.91 12.66
CA MET A 125 14.55 -11.78 12.75
C MET A 125 15.16 -11.64 14.13
#